data_1858257e14a4c74436d5f535789135ce
#
_entry.id   1858257e14a4c74436d5f535789135ce
#
_cell.length_a   1.000
_cell.length_b   1.000
_cell.length_c   1.000
_cell.angle_alpha   90.00
_cell.angle_beta   90.00
_cell.angle_gamma   90.00
#
_symmetry.space_group_name_H-M   'P 1'
#
loop_
_entity.id
_entity.type
_entity.pdbx_description
1 polymer ?
#
loop_
_entity_poly.entity_id
_entity_poly.type
_entity_poly.pdbx_seq_one_letter_code
_entity_poly.pdbx_strand_id
1 'polypeptide(L)'
;MKKKSSSVKRKNLKNLIFSPHTQNKRIKKIYERFEFLINQKEFKGYLVAVSGGADSLALAYLSKCYQIKNKDNNFHYVHVDHKLRDKSSKEAGTLKKILRKFRIECKIITVSYTHLTLPTIVAV
;
A
#
# COMPACT_ATOMS: atom_id res chain seq x y z
N MET A 1 -24.43 -7.17 -25.64
CA MET A 1 -23.04 -7.32 -26.07
C MET A 1 -22.12 -6.19 -25.63
N LYS A 2 -22.64 -4.96 -25.53
CA LYS A 2 -21.85 -3.83 -25.05
C LYS A 2 -21.39 -3.96 -23.60
N LYS A 3 -22.08 -4.74 -22.75
CA LYS A 3 -21.72 -4.95 -21.35
C LYS A 3 -20.48 -5.82 -21.15
N LYS A 4 -20.19 -6.77 -22.06
CA LYS A 4 -19.00 -7.62 -21.96
C LYS A 4 -17.72 -6.87 -22.31
N SER A 5 -17.76 -5.95 -23.27
CA SER A 5 -16.58 -5.16 -23.66
C SER A 5 -16.21 -4.14 -22.58
N SER A 6 -17.16 -3.58 -21.83
CA SER A 6 -16.89 -2.63 -20.77
C SER A 6 -16.27 -3.32 -19.53
N SER A 7 -16.65 -4.56 -19.20
CA SER A 7 -16.06 -5.30 -18.10
C SER A 7 -14.64 -5.76 -18.42
N VAL A 8 -14.34 -6.11 -19.66
CA VAL A 8 -12.99 -6.43 -20.13
C VAL A 8 -12.09 -5.19 -20.10
N LYS A 9 -12.59 -4.03 -20.51
CA LYS A 9 -11.86 -2.76 -20.43
C LYS A 9 -11.54 -2.38 -18.97
N ARG A 10 -12.46 -2.62 -18.04
CA ARG A 10 -12.22 -2.37 -16.61
C ARG A 10 -11.15 -3.28 -16.03
N LYS A 11 -11.14 -4.56 -16.39
CA LYS A 11 -10.09 -5.50 -15.98
C LYS A 11 -8.73 -5.10 -16.55
N ASN A 12 -8.68 -4.68 -17.79
CA ASN A 12 -7.45 -4.23 -18.43
C ASN A 12 -6.92 -2.93 -17.80
N LEU A 13 -7.81 -2.01 -17.45
CA LEU A 13 -7.44 -0.78 -16.76
C LEU A 13 -6.85 -1.05 -15.37
N LYS A 14 -7.43 -2.02 -14.65
CA LYS A 14 -6.90 -2.47 -13.37
C LYS A 14 -5.48 -3.01 -13.51
N ASN A 15 -5.28 -3.87 -14.49
CA ASN A 15 -3.98 -4.46 -14.75
C ASN A 15 -2.96 -3.41 -15.17
N LEU A 16 -3.40 -2.38 -15.92
CA LEU A 16 -2.56 -1.27 -16.32
C LEU A 16 -2.12 -0.40 -15.13
N ILE A 17 -3.04 -0.10 -14.21
CA ILE A 17 -2.74 0.71 -13.03
C ILE A 17 -1.71 0.02 -12.13
N PHE A 18 -1.80 -1.31 -12.02
CA PHE A 18 -0.95 -2.08 -11.13
C PHE A 18 0.12 -2.89 -11.88
N SER A 19 0.37 -2.55 -13.15
CA SER A 19 1.43 -3.17 -13.94
C SER A 19 2.54 -2.16 -14.19
N PRO A 20 3.55 -2.07 -13.33
CA PRO A 20 4.62 -1.10 -13.50
C PRO A 20 5.44 -1.33 -14.76
N HIS A 21 5.31 -2.51 -15.36
CA HIS A 21 6.03 -2.87 -16.57
C HIS A 21 5.58 -2.12 -17.83
N THR A 22 4.37 -1.56 -17.82
CA THR A 22 3.79 -0.90 -18.99
C THR A 22 3.80 0.62 -18.92
N GLN A 23 4.03 1.20 -17.74
CA GLN A 23 3.82 2.63 -17.54
C GLN A 23 5.09 3.47 -17.66
N ASN A 24 6.19 3.03 -17.09
CA ASN A 24 7.42 3.82 -17.07
C ASN A 24 8.63 2.95 -16.79
N LYS A 25 9.69 3.13 -17.56
CA LYS A 25 10.94 2.36 -17.40
C LYS A 25 11.58 2.53 -16.02
N ARG A 26 11.49 3.72 -15.43
CA ARG A 26 12.04 3.98 -14.08
C ARG A 26 11.25 3.24 -13.01
N ILE A 27 9.93 3.29 -13.10
CA ILE A 27 9.04 2.56 -12.18
C ILE A 27 9.26 1.07 -12.32
N LYS A 28 9.41 0.58 -13.54
CA LYS A 28 9.71 -0.83 -13.80
C LYS A 28 10.98 -1.28 -13.10
N LYS A 29 12.06 -0.52 -13.19
CA LYS A 29 13.34 -0.83 -12.52
C LYS A 29 13.20 -0.85 -11.00
N ILE A 30 12.49 0.13 -10.46
CA ILE A 30 12.24 0.20 -9.01
C ILE A 30 11.43 -1.00 -8.56
N TYR A 31 10.39 -1.35 -9.30
CA TYR A 31 9.56 -2.51 -8.98
C TYR A 31 10.34 -3.82 -9.08
N GLU A 32 11.16 -4.00 -10.10
CA GLU A 32 11.98 -5.20 -10.25
C GLU A 32 12.94 -5.38 -9.07
N ARG A 33 13.55 -4.28 -8.61
CA ARG A 33 14.41 -4.32 -7.43
C ARG A 33 13.63 -4.65 -6.18
N PHE A 34 12.46 -4.06 -6.00
CA PHE A 34 11.56 -4.35 -4.89
C PHE A 34 11.15 -5.83 -4.90
N GLU A 35 10.72 -6.33 -6.04
CA GLU A 35 10.32 -7.73 -6.22
C GLU A 35 11.49 -8.68 -5.90
N PHE A 36 12.67 -8.35 -6.37
CA PHE A 36 13.87 -9.14 -6.09
C PHE A 36 14.14 -9.22 -4.58
N LEU A 37 14.06 -8.09 -3.88
CA LEU A 37 14.29 -8.03 -2.44
C LEU A 37 13.22 -8.80 -1.65
N ILE A 38 11.97 -8.69 -2.04
CA ILE A 38 10.87 -9.40 -1.39
C ILE A 38 10.96 -10.91 -1.64
N ASN A 39 11.30 -11.32 -2.85
CA ASN A 39 11.42 -12.72 -3.20
C ASN A 39 12.54 -13.45 -2.45
N GLN A 40 13.53 -12.71 -1.96
CA GLN A 40 14.58 -13.29 -1.12
C GLN A 40 14.09 -13.63 0.28
N LYS A 41 12.96 -13.08 0.69
CA LYS A 41 12.35 -13.36 1.98
C LYS A 41 11.31 -14.46 1.83
N GLU A 42 11.37 -15.43 2.71
CA GLU A 42 10.42 -16.54 2.70
C GLU A 42 9.15 -16.24 3.52
N PHE A 43 8.84 -14.97 3.70
CA PHE A 43 7.66 -14.57 4.44
C PHE A 43 6.41 -14.62 3.56
N LYS A 44 5.31 -15.09 4.14
CA LYS A 44 4.00 -15.12 3.49
C LYS A 44 3.11 -13.94 3.87
N GLY A 45 3.48 -13.22 4.92
CA GLY A 45 2.72 -12.09 5.41
C GLY A 45 3.60 -10.86 5.60
N TYR A 46 3.07 -9.70 5.23
CA TYR A 46 3.77 -8.43 5.34
C TYR A 46 2.85 -7.38 5.94
N LEU A 47 3.42 -6.57 6.81
CA LEU A 47 2.75 -5.40 7.35
C LEU A 47 3.41 -4.16 6.77
N VAL A 48 2.65 -3.37 6.05
CA VAL A 48 3.12 -2.14 5.42
C VAL A 48 2.62 -0.95 6.23
N ALA A 49 3.53 -0.25 6.87
CA ALA A 49 3.22 0.97 7.61
C ALA A 49 3.29 2.16 6.65
N VAL A 50 2.20 2.91 6.57
CA VAL A 50 2.08 4.05 5.66
C VAL A 50 1.99 5.32 6.46
N SER A 51 3.01 6.16 6.38
CA SER A 51 3.06 7.43 7.11
C SER A 51 2.29 8.56 6.44
N GLY A 52 2.05 8.45 5.14
CA GLY A 52 1.44 9.50 4.33
C GLY A 52 2.43 10.30 3.50
N GLY A 53 3.73 10.14 3.75
CA GLY A 53 4.77 10.72 2.92
C GLY A 53 4.88 10.02 1.57
N ALA A 54 5.54 10.67 0.61
CA ALA A 54 5.68 10.18 -0.75
C ALA A 54 6.35 8.80 -0.81
N ASP A 55 7.37 8.58 0.02
CA ASP A 55 8.11 7.32 0.03
C ASP A 55 7.23 6.16 0.52
N SER A 56 6.46 6.39 1.58
CA SER A 56 5.57 5.34 2.11
C SER A 56 4.41 5.04 1.17
N LEU A 57 3.89 6.05 0.47
CA LEU A 57 2.87 5.85 -0.55
C LEU A 57 3.41 5.07 -1.74
N ALA A 58 4.65 5.35 -2.14
CA ALA A 58 5.32 4.59 -3.20
C ALA A 58 5.51 3.13 -2.78
N LEU A 59 5.93 2.89 -1.54
CA LEU A 59 6.07 1.54 -0.99
C LEU A 59 4.73 0.80 -0.97
N ALA A 60 3.67 1.47 -0.56
CA ALA A 60 2.33 0.89 -0.56
C ALA A 60 1.89 0.50 -1.98
N TYR A 61 2.15 1.36 -2.96
CA TYR A 61 1.85 1.08 -4.36
C TYR A 61 2.62 -0.15 -4.87
N LEU A 62 3.94 -0.21 -4.63
CA LEU A 62 4.76 -1.32 -5.05
C LEU A 62 4.32 -2.63 -4.38
N SER A 63 3.98 -2.56 -3.09
CA SER A 63 3.46 -3.69 -2.33
C SER A 63 2.15 -4.20 -2.92
N LYS A 64 1.28 -3.30 -3.32
CA LYS A 64 0.01 -3.68 -3.97
C LYS A 64 0.24 -4.34 -5.32
N CYS A 65 1.16 -3.83 -6.12
CA CYS A 65 1.56 -4.46 -7.39
C CYS A 65 2.05 -5.89 -7.16
N TYR A 66 2.90 -6.07 -6.16
CA TYR A 66 3.42 -7.39 -5.80
C TYR A 66 2.31 -8.32 -5.32
N GLN A 67 1.42 -7.83 -4.46
CA GLN A 67 0.30 -8.60 -3.93
C GLN A 67 -0.63 -9.10 -5.03
N ILE A 68 -0.92 -8.28 -6.01
CA ILE A 68 -1.79 -8.65 -7.14
C ILE A 68 -1.16 -9.77 -7.96
N LYS A 69 0.16 -9.72 -8.15
CA LYS A 69 0.90 -10.71 -8.91
C LYS A 69 1.13 -12.00 -8.11
N ASN A 70 1.22 -11.90 -6.79
CA ASN A 70 1.53 -13.01 -5.90
C ASN A 70 0.43 -13.16 -4.85
N LYS A 71 -0.67 -13.77 -5.23
CA LYS A 71 -1.89 -13.87 -4.41
C LYS A 71 -1.75 -14.70 -3.14
N ASP A 72 -0.71 -15.51 -3.04
CA ASP A 72 -0.46 -16.35 -1.87
C ASP A 72 0.10 -15.55 -0.69
N ASN A 73 0.55 -14.32 -0.93
CA ASN A 73 1.10 -13.46 0.10
C ASN A 73 0.03 -12.54 0.68
N ASN A 74 0.02 -12.44 2.00
CA ASN A 74 -0.89 -11.57 2.72
C ASN A 74 -0.22 -10.23 3.01
N PHE A 75 -0.88 -9.15 2.62
CA PHE A 75 -0.41 -7.80 2.89
C PHE A 75 -1.45 -7.05 3.73
N HIS A 76 -0.98 -6.44 4.80
CA HIS A 76 -1.77 -5.58 5.65
C HIS A 76 -1.16 -4.19 5.64
N TYR A 77 -2.00 -3.18 5.49
CA TYR A 77 -1.57 -1.78 5.42
C TYR A 77 -2.11 -1.06 6.64
N VAL A 78 -1.23 -0.38 7.35
CA VAL A 78 -1.61 0.34 8.57
C VAL A 78 -1.04 1.75 8.55
N HIS A 79 -1.77 2.67 9.14
CA HIS A 79 -1.31 4.02 9.43
C HIS A 79 -1.44 4.25 10.92
N VAL A 80 -0.36 4.68 11.53
CA VAL A 80 -0.35 4.99 12.97
C VAL A 80 -0.60 6.48 13.14
N ASP A 81 -1.74 6.82 13.73
CA ASP A 81 -2.09 8.18 14.08
C ASP A 81 -1.63 8.43 15.52
N HIS A 82 -0.59 9.22 15.65
CA HIS A 82 0.01 9.54 16.96
C HIS A 82 -0.75 10.61 17.73
N LYS A 83 -1.75 11.24 17.14
CA LYS A 83 -2.53 12.34 17.73
C LYS A 83 -1.67 13.48 18.29
N LEU A 84 -0.55 13.74 17.68
CA LEU A 84 0.37 14.80 18.09
C LEU A 84 -0.09 16.19 17.64
N ARG A 85 -1.01 16.23 16.68
CA ARG A 85 -1.57 17.47 16.10
C ARG A 85 -3.08 17.34 15.98
N ASP A 86 -3.78 18.44 16.11
CA ASP A 86 -5.24 18.47 15.95
C ASP A 86 -5.72 18.00 14.59
N LYS A 87 -4.86 18.14 13.57
CA LYS A 87 -5.17 17.76 12.19
C LYS A 87 -4.82 16.31 11.85
N SER A 88 -4.23 15.55 12.78
CA SER A 88 -3.74 14.21 12.49
C SER A 88 -4.84 13.24 12.09
N SER A 89 -6.02 13.33 12.71
CA SER A 89 -7.17 12.49 12.37
C SER A 89 -7.69 12.80 10.97
N LYS A 90 -7.64 14.06 10.57
CA LYS A 90 -8.05 14.53 9.25
C LYS A 90 -7.07 14.06 8.17
N GLU A 91 -5.78 14.13 8.47
CA GLU A 91 -4.72 13.63 7.60
C GLU A 91 -4.82 12.12 7.41
N ALA A 92 -5.10 11.38 8.49
CA ALA A 92 -5.30 9.94 8.43
C ALA A 92 -6.50 9.57 7.55
N GLY A 93 -7.61 10.30 7.65
CA GLY A 93 -8.78 10.10 6.82
C GLY A 93 -8.50 10.38 5.34
N THR A 94 -7.74 11.43 5.05
CA THR A 94 -7.31 11.76 3.69
C THR A 94 -6.42 10.68 3.11
N LEU A 95 -5.47 10.20 3.89
CA LEU A 95 -4.59 9.10 3.49
C LEU A 95 -5.38 7.84 3.15
N LYS A 96 -6.34 7.49 3.98
CA LYS A 96 -7.22 6.35 3.76
C LYS A 96 -7.96 6.45 2.43
N LYS A 97 -8.45 7.64 2.09
CA LYS A 97 -9.12 7.90 0.80
C LYS A 97 -8.18 7.75 -0.38
N ILE A 98 -6.95 8.26 -0.26
CA ILE A 98 -5.94 8.14 -1.31
C ILE A 98 -5.61 6.67 -1.57
N LEU A 99 -5.40 5.90 -0.51
CA LEU A 99 -5.07 4.48 -0.61
C LEU A 99 -6.23 3.66 -1.20
N ARG A 100 -7.47 4.04 -0.92
CA ARG A 100 -8.63 3.39 -1.53
C ARG A 100 -8.66 3.52 -3.05
N LYS A 101 -8.13 4.60 -3.60
CA LYS A 101 -8.01 4.75 -5.06
C LYS A 101 -7.11 3.67 -5.65
N PHE A 102 -6.15 3.19 -4.90
CA PHE A 102 -5.29 2.09 -5.27
C PHE A 102 -5.81 0.74 -4.77
N ARG A 103 -7.04 0.70 -4.26
CA ARG A 103 -7.66 -0.50 -3.69
C ARG A 103 -6.90 -1.08 -2.52
N ILE A 104 -6.23 -0.23 -1.79
CA ILE A 104 -5.56 -0.54 -0.55
C ILE A 104 -6.48 -0.15 0.59
N GLU A 105 -6.83 -1.14 1.41
CA GLU A 105 -7.57 -0.90 2.63
C GLU A 105 -6.56 -0.71 3.76
N CYS A 106 -6.48 0.53 4.26
CA CYS A 106 -5.54 0.90 5.30
C CYS A 106 -6.25 0.97 6.64
N LYS A 107 -5.72 0.27 7.62
CA LYS A 107 -6.22 0.32 8.99
C LYS A 107 -5.53 1.46 9.74
N ILE A 108 -6.30 2.31 10.39
CA ILE A 108 -5.77 3.42 11.18
C ILE A 108 -5.69 2.97 12.63
N ILE A 109 -4.50 3.03 13.20
CA ILE A 109 -4.24 2.73 14.61
C ILE A 109 -3.96 4.05 15.31
N THR A 110 -4.79 4.37 16.29
CA THR A 110 -4.61 5.57 17.10
C THR A 110 -3.80 5.22 18.34
N VAL A 111 -2.74 6.00 18.58
CA VAL A 111 -1.87 5.83 19.75
C VAL A 111 -2.01 7.03 20.66
N SER A 112 -2.26 6.76 21.93
CA SER A 112 -2.29 7.78 22.98
C SER A 112 -1.00 7.70 23.79
N TYR A 113 -0.32 8.83 23.95
CA TYR A 113 0.95 8.90 24.67
C TYR A 113 0.79 9.20 26.17
N THR A 114 -0.41 9.07 26.67
CA THR A 114 -0.68 9.44 28.07
C THR A 114 -0.10 8.46 29.09
N HIS A 115 0.24 7.25 28.67
CA HIS A 115 0.90 6.25 29.54
C HIS A 115 1.83 5.38 28.72
N LEU A 116 3.10 5.79 28.61
CA LEU A 116 3.83 5.33 27.93
C LEU A 116 4.96 4.50 27.96
N THR A 117 4.96 3.18 27.93
CA THR A 117 5.83 2.32 27.19
C THR A 117 5.14 1.97 25.88
N LEU A 118 5.61 2.54 24.81
CA LEU A 118 5.16 2.13 23.50
C LEU A 118 5.66 0.71 23.22
N PRO A 119 4.79 -0.23 22.91
CA PRO A 119 5.25 -1.47 22.33
C PRO A 119 6.02 -1.15 21.06
N THR A 120 7.14 -1.81 20.87
CA THR A 120 7.93 -1.64 19.66
C THR A 120 7.12 -2.13 18.48
N ILE A 121 6.60 -1.18 17.70
CA ILE A 121 5.93 -1.50 16.46
C ILE A 121 7.02 -1.55 15.40
N VAL A 122 7.26 -2.73 14.86
CA VAL A 122 8.20 -2.86 13.76
C VAL A 122 7.50 -2.37 12.52
N ALA A 123 7.81 -1.13 12.13
CA ALA A 123 7.42 -0.59 10.85
C ALA A 123 8.38 -1.15 9.80
N VAL A 124 7.86 -1.84 8.85
CA VAL A 124 8.63 -2.32 7.71
C VAL A 124 8.37 -1.42 6.52
#